data_1677e635e55ede832720b4271ef42d2a
#
_entry.id   1677e635e55ede832720b4271ef42d2a
#
_cell.length_a   1.000
_cell.length_b   1.000
_cell.length_c   1.000
_cell.angle_alpha   90.00
_cell.angle_beta   90.00
_cell.angle_gamma   90.00
#
_symmetry.space_group_name_H-M   'P 1'
#
loop_
_entity.id
_entity.type
_entity.pdbx_description
1 polymer ?
#
loop_
_entity_poly.entity_id
_entity_poly.type
_entity_poly.pdbx_seq_one_letter_code
_entity_poly.pdbx_strand_id
1 'polypeptide(L)'
;MAVIAMMMTISASAQFYIYFSDGSVARVDSISTVAPAPATNPGAFSVSETKKVTFSPGNLQYIRSTDTWVFASTQYEMVGTDNVTGGIEEFDGPRGIVRYGDDLADKIDLFGFSTSGTNFGVSTSKYFPDYGGSCVDWGTNQIGSDAPNTWRVLTSSEWFYLYYYRANASELMGIAQVNGVNGLIILPDDWTCPADVTFKSGYNSDESGIEKYADYQSFTLEQWSKLEAAGAVFLPAGGYRDASHVIFVQLEGCYWSSTEESMSSSRTFYFVSFEAACLTSMRNGGLSVRLVKDL
;
A
#
# COMPACT_ATOMS: atom_id res chain seq x y z
N MET A 1 17.42 -27.19 9.96
CA MET A 1 16.33 -26.23 9.72
C MET A 1 15.75 -25.86 11.08
N ALA A 2 16.04 -24.67 11.59
CA ALA A 2 15.58 -24.23 12.91
C ALA A 2 14.19 -23.62 12.80
N VAL A 3 13.20 -24.18 13.51
CA VAL A 3 11.88 -23.58 13.67
C VAL A 3 11.94 -22.66 14.89
N ILE A 4 11.76 -21.37 14.69
CA ILE A 4 11.70 -20.38 15.78
C ILE A 4 10.23 -20.16 16.11
N ALA A 5 9.81 -20.54 17.31
CA ALA A 5 8.49 -20.18 17.85
C ALA A 5 8.68 -18.97 18.79
N MET A 6 7.99 -17.87 18.52
CA MET A 6 8.04 -16.63 19.29
C MET A 6 6.75 -16.44 20.06
N MET A 7 6.81 -16.36 21.39
CA MET A 7 5.72 -15.92 22.25
C MET A 7 6.01 -14.50 22.75
N MET A 8 5.10 -13.55 22.50
CA MET A 8 5.18 -12.20 23.06
C MET A 8 4.28 -12.07 24.28
N THR A 9 4.85 -11.58 25.39
CA THR A 9 4.09 -10.96 26.49
C THR A 9 4.60 -9.53 26.66
N ILE A 10 3.70 -8.54 26.59
CA ILE A 10 4.06 -7.12 26.70
C ILE A 10 3.94 -6.69 28.16
N SER A 11 5.06 -6.35 28.77
CA SER A 11 5.14 -5.53 29.97
C SER A 11 6.34 -4.57 29.87
N ALA A 12 6.34 -3.46 30.59
CA ALA A 12 7.29 -2.34 30.45
C ALA A 12 8.78 -2.68 30.70
N SER A 13 9.14 -3.96 30.83
CA SER A 13 10.50 -4.47 30.93
C SER A 13 10.63 -5.87 30.32
N ALA A 14 10.05 -6.08 29.15
CA ALA A 14 10.06 -7.40 28.51
C ALA A 14 11.49 -7.81 28.12
N GLN A 15 11.98 -8.87 28.73
CA GLN A 15 13.17 -9.56 28.27
C GLN A 15 12.78 -10.57 27.22
N PHE A 16 13.44 -10.55 26.06
CA PHE A 16 13.18 -11.49 24.97
C PHE A 16 14.16 -12.66 25.06
N TYR A 17 13.64 -13.88 24.85
CA TYR A 17 14.43 -15.10 24.79
C TYR A 17 14.12 -15.86 23.51
N ILE A 18 15.17 -16.30 22.82
CA ILE A 18 15.04 -17.20 21.66
C ILE A 18 15.36 -18.61 22.15
N TYR A 19 14.42 -19.54 21.93
CA TYR A 19 14.58 -20.95 22.21
C TYR A 19 14.94 -21.70 20.92
N PHE A 20 16.04 -22.39 20.93
CA PHE A 20 16.50 -23.22 19.80
C PHE A 20 16.00 -24.64 19.92
N SER A 21 15.90 -25.35 18.78
CA SER A 21 15.44 -26.73 18.73
C SER A 21 16.40 -27.72 19.40
N ASP A 22 17.64 -27.34 19.72
CA ASP A 22 18.63 -28.09 20.49
C ASP A 22 18.51 -27.91 22.02
N GLY A 23 17.50 -27.15 22.47
CA GLY A 23 17.25 -26.85 23.88
C GLY A 23 18.04 -25.66 24.41
N SER A 24 18.89 -25.00 23.61
CA SER A 24 19.60 -23.79 24.02
C SER A 24 18.70 -22.57 24.03
N VAL A 25 19.03 -21.58 24.87
CA VAL A 25 18.27 -20.33 25.04
C VAL A 25 19.22 -19.15 24.91
N ALA A 26 18.92 -18.19 24.05
CA ALA A 26 19.63 -16.94 23.94
C ALA A 26 18.76 -15.75 24.42
N ARG A 27 19.32 -14.90 25.28
CA ARG A 27 18.71 -13.63 25.65
C ARG A 27 18.98 -12.61 24.56
N VAL A 28 17.96 -11.84 24.19
CA VAL A 28 18.04 -10.78 23.19
C VAL A 28 17.71 -9.45 23.88
N ASP A 29 18.65 -8.55 23.92
CA ASP A 29 18.50 -7.23 24.59
C ASP A 29 17.73 -6.21 23.74
N SER A 30 17.59 -6.47 22.42
CA SER A 30 16.72 -5.72 21.51
C SER A 30 16.32 -6.62 20.33
N ILE A 31 15.06 -6.60 19.95
CA ILE A 31 14.63 -7.12 18.67
C ILE A 31 14.60 -5.94 17.71
N SER A 32 15.64 -5.78 16.90
CA SER A 32 15.46 -5.01 15.67
C SER A 32 14.46 -5.80 14.84
N THR A 33 13.37 -5.15 14.43
CA THR A 33 12.44 -5.73 13.46
C THR A 33 13.26 -6.18 12.25
N VAL A 34 13.42 -7.48 12.10
CA VAL A 34 13.94 -8.01 10.84
C VAL A 34 12.84 -7.71 9.82
N ALA A 35 13.06 -6.69 9.00
CA ALA A 35 12.23 -6.51 7.83
C ALA A 35 12.16 -7.87 7.11
N PRO A 36 10.99 -8.34 6.70
CA PRO A 36 10.90 -9.54 5.89
C PRO A 36 11.89 -9.40 4.75
N ALA A 37 12.65 -10.45 4.48
CA ALA A 37 13.58 -10.44 3.36
C ALA A 37 12.81 -10.02 2.11
N PRO A 38 13.33 -9.06 1.31
CA PRO A 38 12.65 -8.65 0.09
C PRO A 38 12.32 -9.89 -0.73
N ALA A 39 11.16 -9.87 -1.37
CA ALA A 39 10.70 -10.99 -2.21
C ALA A 39 11.85 -11.44 -3.11
N THR A 40 12.19 -12.72 -3.04
CA THR A 40 13.35 -13.28 -3.75
C THR A 40 13.19 -13.27 -5.27
N ASN A 41 11.99 -12.94 -5.75
CA ASN A 41 11.67 -12.78 -7.15
C ASN A 41 10.66 -11.63 -7.31
N PRO A 42 11.11 -10.37 -7.50
CA PRO A 42 10.20 -9.29 -7.80
C PRO A 42 9.51 -9.56 -9.13
N GLY A 43 8.18 -9.71 -9.12
CA GLY A 43 7.40 -9.98 -10.33
C GLY A 43 7.60 -8.91 -11.40
N ALA A 44 7.47 -9.31 -12.67
CA ALA A 44 7.46 -8.40 -13.81
C ALA A 44 6.03 -8.12 -14.25
N PHE A 45 5.69 -6.85 -14.39
CA PHE A 45 4.35 -6.38 -14.71
C PHE A 45 4.37 -5.51 -15.96
N SER A 46 3.65 -5.92 -17.01
CA SER A 46 3.50 -5.11 -18.21
C SER A 46 2.64 -3.89 -17.94
N VAL A 47 3.17 -2.71 -18.24
CA VAL A 47 2.52 -1.41 -18.12
C VAL A 47 2.34 -0.71 -19.48
N SER A 48 2.81 -1.32 -20.54
CA SER A 48 2.53 -1.04 -21.94
C SER A 48 2.91 -2.26 -22.79
N GLU A 49 2.74 -2.20 -24.11
CA GLU A 49 3.17 -3.26 -25.03
C GLU A 49 4.71 -3.55 -24.94
N THR A 50 5.49 -2.57 -24.56
CA THR A 50 6.95 -2.63 -24.59
C THR A 50 7.63 -2.38 -23.25
N LYS A 51 6.89 -1.98 -22.22
CA LYS A 51 7.43 -1.63 -20.91
C LYS A 51 6.96 -2.58 -19.84
N LYS A 52 7.90 -3.02 -19.03
CA LYS A 52 7.64 -3.77 -17.80
C LYS A 52 8.26 -3.07 -16.60
N VAL A 53 7.64 -3.26 -15.46
CA VAL A 53 8.09 -2.72 -14.18
C VAL A 53 8.07 -3.80 -13.11
N THR A 54 8.79 -3.55 -12.03
CA THR A 54 8.58 -4.22 -10.75
C THR A 54 8.07 -3.22 -9.72
N PHE A 55 7.22 -3.64 -8.80
CA PHE A 55 6.69 -2.80 -7.74
C PHE A 55 7.64 -2.71 -6.55
N SER A 56 7.57 -1.58 -5.83
CA SER A 56 8.21 -1.41 -4.54
C SER A 56 7.73 -2.45 -3.51
N PRO A 57 8.52 -2.77 -2.48
CA PRO A 57 8.19 -3.81 -1.50
C PRO A 57 6.97 -3.45 -0.62
N GLY A 58 6.55 -2.20 -0.60
CA GLY A 58 5.40 -1.70 0.14
C GLY A 58 4.99 -0.31 -0.34
N ASN A 59 3.93 0.24 0.23
CA ASN A 59 3.55 1.62 -0.02
C ASN A 59 4.64 2.58 0.48
N LEU A 60 4.75 3.73 -0.16
CA LEU A 60 5.64 4.80 0.26
C LEU A 60 5.19 5.34 1.61
N GLN A 61 6.15 5.62 2.48
CA GLN A 61 5.95 6.25 3.79
C GLN A 61 6.95 7.38 3.99
N TYR A 62 6.55 8.41 4.72
CA TYR A 62 7.40 9.50 5.14
C TYR A 62 7.44 9.62 6.66
N ILE A 63 8.64 9.71 7.23
CA ILE A 63 8.86 9.87 8.67
C ILE A 63 9.25 11.33 8.93
N ARG A 64 8.32 12.10 9.50
CA ARG A 64 8.48 13.54 9.71
C ARG A 64 9.63 13.91 10.64
N SER A 65 9.79 13.19 11.75
CA SER A 65 10.82 13.45 12.77
C SER A 65 12.25 13.32 12.25
N THR A 66 12.45 12.52 11.21
CA THR A 66 13.78 12.27 10.61
C THR A 66 13.90 12.78 9.18
N ASP A 67 12.82 13.35 8.61
CA ASP A 67 12.77 13.80 7.22
C ASP A 67 13.23 12.68 6.24
N THR A 68 12.71 11.47 6.43
CA THR A 68 13.12 10.30 5.65
C THR A 68 11.95 9.63 4.94
N TRP A 69 12.24 9.15 3.74
CA TRP A 69 11.33 8.36 2.92
C TRP A 69 11.70 6.89 3.02
N VAL A 70 10.72 6.04 3.24
CA VAL A 70 10.89 4.59 3.36
C VAL A 70 9.73 3.87 2.66
N PHE A 71 9.88 2.59 2.41
CA PHE A 71 8.74 1.75 2.08
C PHE A 71 8.17 1.10 3.34
N ALA A 72 6.87 0.85 3.33
CA ALA A 72 6.21 0.03 4.32
C ALA A 72 6.93 -1.31 4.47
N SER A 73 7.06 -1.79 5.70
CA SER A 73 7.82 -3.01 6.03
C SER A 73 7.17 -4.27 5.47
N THR A 74 5.86 -4.21 5.23
CA THR A 74 5.07 -5.27 4.59
C THR A 74 4.10 -4.66 3.61
N GLN A 75 3.68 -5.43 2.60
CA GLN A 75 2.77 -4.93 1.58
C GLN A 75 1.36 -4.63 2.12
N TYR A 76 0.97 -5.25 3.23
CA TYR A 76 -0.32 -5.04 3.90
C TYR A 76 -0.26 -4.00 5.04
N GLU A 77 0.91 -3.39 5.29
CA GLU A 77 1.01 -2.27 6.24
C GLU A 77 0.33 -1.03 5.66
N MET A 78 -0.55 -0.45 6.44
CA MET A 78 -1.13 0.86 6.17
C MET A 78 -1.13 1.66 7.46
N VAL A 79 -0.64 2.88 7.38
CA VAL A 79 -0.68 3.83 8.49
C VAL A 79 -2.08 4.42 8.61
N GLY A 80 -2.77 4.63 7.49
CA GLY A 80 -4.15 5.05 7.32
C GLY A 80 -4.74 5.85 8.47
N THR A 81 -5.29 5.13 9.43
CA THR A 81 -5.87 5.72 10.64
C THR A 81 -4.88 6.46 11.52
N ASP A 82 -3.57 6.29 11.37
CA ASP A 82 -2.52 6.97 12.13
C ASP A 82 -1.86 8.11 11.34
N ASN A 83 -2.31 8.38 10.10
CA ASN A 83 -1.82 9.50 9.28
C ASN A 83 -2.03 10.88 9.91
N VAL A 84 -3.06 11.01 10.73
CA VAL A 84 -3.36 12.20 11.51
C VAL A 84 -3.54 11.84 12.96
N THR A 85 -3.19 12.75 13.85
CA THR A 85 -3.48 12.62 15.29
C THR A 85 -4.95 12.89 15.55
N GLY A 86 -5.57 12.18 16.50
CA GLY A 86 -6.96 12.42 16.89
C GLY A 86 -7.75 11.15 17.16
N GLY A 87 -9.01 11.33 17.46
CA GLY A 87 -9.93 10.24 17.76
C GLY A 87 -10.46 9.52 16.53
N ILE A 88 -11.03 8.35 16.73
CA ILE A 88 -11.81 7.64 15.72
C ILE A 88 -13.27 8.02 15.94
N GLU A 89 -13.96 8.45 14.88
CA GLU A 89 -15.42 8.48 14.88
C GLU A 89 -15.93 7.37 13.96
N GLU A 90 -16.80 6.53 14.50
CA GLU A 90 -17.57 5.60 13.70
C GLU A 90 -18.68 6.36 13.00
N PHE A 91 -18.71 6.28 11.68
CA PHE A 91 -19.86 6.76 10.92
C PHE A 91 -20.99 5.73 11.01
N ASP A 92 -22.20 6.20 11.37
CA ASP A 92 -23.40 5.37 11.34
C ASP A 92 -23.77 5.11 9.86
N GLY A 93 -23.34 3.92 9.37
CA GLY A 93 -23.61 3.50 7.99
C GLY A 93 -22.42 2.79 7.32
N PRO A 94 -22.56 2.42 6.05
CA PRO A 94 -21.56 1.63 5.31
C PRO A 94 -20.31 2.40 4.87
N ARG A 95 -20.04 3.58 5.42
CA ARG A 95 -19.00 4.51 4.95
C ARG A 95 -17.68 4.43 5.72
N GLY A 96 -17.50 3.47 6.63
CA GLY A 96 -16.22 3.20 7.27
C GLY A 96 -15.89 4.11 8.47
N ILE A 97 -14.71 3.93 9.00
CA ILE A 97 -14.16 4.66 10.16
C ILE A 97 -13.62 5.99 9.67
N VAL A 98 -14.03 7.08 10.31
CA VAL A 98 -13.50 8.42 10.10
C VAL A 98 -12.57 8.77 11.26
N ARG A 99 -11.36 9.21 10.96
CA ARG A 99 -10.46 9.77 11.96
C ARG A 99 -10.38 11.28 11.82
N TYR A 100 -10.38 11.95 12.96
CA TYR A 100 -10.14 13.37 13.10
C TYR A 100 -8.79 13.60 13.74
N GLY A 101 -8.04 14.55 13.20
CA GLY A 101 -6.79 14.98 13.78
C GLY A 101 -6.49 16.42 13.43
N ASP A 102 -5.86 17.13 14.35
CA ASP A 102 -5.50 18.53 14.15
C ASP A 102 -4.15 18.67 13.43
N ASP A 103 -3.36 17.58 13.37
CA ASP A 103 -2.00 17.58 12.84
C ASP A 103 -1.66 16.22 12.23
N LEU A 104 -0.62 16.18 11.37
CA LEU A 104 -0.10 14.95 10.80
C LEU A 104 0.64 14.12 11.86
N ALA A 105 0.45 12.80 11.81
CA ALA A 105 1.26 11.86 12.56
C ALA A 105 2.74 11.91 12.13
N ASP A 106 3.61 11.31 12.92
CA ASP A 106 5.04 11.23 12.57
C ASP A 106 5.27 10.41 11.31
N LYS A 107 4.63 9.24 11.20
CA LYS A 107 4.67 8.38 10.00
C LYS A 107 3.39 8.57 9.19
N ILE A 108 3.51 8.93 7.93
CA ILE A 108 2.38 9.09 7.01
C ILE A 108 2.57 8.27 5.73
N ASP A 109 1.47 7.83 5.12
CA ASP A 109 1.40 7.07 3.86
C ASP A 109 0.27 7.54 2.94
N LEU A 110 -0.46 8.61 3.33
CA LEU A 110 -1.48 9.27 2.51
C LEU A 110 -1.02 10.69 2.17
N PHE A 111 -0.64 10.90 0.92
CA PHE A 111 -0.02 12.12 0.43
C PHE A 111 -0.98 12.91 -0.46
N GLY A 112 -1.02 14.24 -0.33
CA GLY A 112 -1.59 15.10 -1.36
C GLY A 112 -0.82 14.95 -2.67
N PHE A 113 -1.38 15.47 -3.78
CA PHE A 113 -0.69 15.38 -5.06
C PHE A 113 0.65 16.14 -5.01
N SER A 114 1.71 15.47 -5.38
CA SER A 114 3.07 16.01 -5.29
C SER A 114 3.34 17.04 -6.39
N THR A 115 3.64 18.26 -5.95
CA THR A 115 4.13 19.35 -6.80
C THR A 115 5.28 20.07 -6.10
N SER A 116 5.98 20.95 -6.80
CA SER A 116 7.11 21.70 -6.22
C SER A 116 6.74 22.58 -5.01
N GLY A 117 5.47 22.89 -4.82
CA GLY A 117 4.95 23.71 -3.70
C GLY A 117 4.43 22.90 -2.52
N THR A 118 4.32 21.57 -2.63
CA THR A 118 3.59 20.73 -1.66
C THR A 118 4.48 19.89 -0.76
N ASN A 119 5.81 20.00 -0.87
CA ASN A 119 6.76 19.11 -0.19
C ASN A 119 6.34 17.64 -0.40
N PHE A 120 6.20 17.23 -1.67
CA PHE A 120 5.77 15.88 -2.06
C PHE A 120 4.40 15.46 -1.50
N GLY A 121 3.50 16.41 -1.26
CA GLY A 121 2.16 16.14 -0.77
C GLY A 121 2.05 15.84 0.72
N VAL A 122 3.07 16.14 1.51
CA VAL A 122 3.05 15.96 2.99
C VAL A 122 2.10 16.96 3.67
N SER A 123 1.59 17.98 2.98
CA SER A 123 0.65 18.97 3.52
C SER A 123 -0.75 18.40 3.74
N THR A 124 -1.48 18.93 4.73
CA THR A 124 -2.93 18.71 4.95
C THR A 124 -3.76 19.91 4.53
N SER A 125 -3.20 20.89 3.81
CA SER A 125 -3.93 22.07 3.36
C SER A 125 -5.16 21.67 2.56
N LYS A 126 -6.29 22.36 2.82
CA LYS A 126 -7.52 22.25 2.02
C LYS A 126 -7.53 23.18 0.81
N TYR A 127 -6.56 24.07 0.71
CA TYR A 127 -6.52 25.10 -0.32
C TYR A 127 -5.92 24.56 -1.61
N PHE A 128 -6.75 24.39 -2.65
CA PHE A 128 -6.32 23.80 -3.92
C PHE A 128 -5.10 24.46 -4.57
N PRO A 129 -4.95 25.79 -4.57
CA PRO A 129 -3.78 26.43 -5.16
C PRO A 129 -2.44 25.97 -4.55
N ASP A 130 -2.42 25.52 -3.31
CA ASP A 130 -1.20 24.99 -2.67
C ASP A 130 -0.67 23.75 -3.40
N TYR A 131 -1.55 23.02 -4.11
CA TYR A 131 -1.21 21.81 -4.89
C TYR A 131 -1.09 22.08 -6.39
N GLY A 132 -1.06 23.36 -6.79
CA GLY A 132 -0.88 23.77 -8.17
C GLY A 132 0.53 23.44 -8.69
N GLY A 133 0.69 23.47 -10.02
CA GLY A 133 1.96 23.20 -10.68
C GLY A 133 2.07 21.76 -11.20
N SER A 134 3.20 21.51 -11.86
CA SER A 134 3.49 20.20 -12.43
C SER A 134 3.81 19.18 -11.37
N CYS A 135 3.51 17.92 -11.67
CA CYS A 135 3.85 16.77 -10.85
C CYS A 135 5.35 16.69 -10.61
N VAL A 136 5.73 16.51 -9.36
CA VAL A 136 7.09 16.13 -8.97
C VAL A 136 7.04 14.71 -8.45
N ASP A 137 7.68 13.79 -9.15
CA ASP A 137 7.63 12.37 -8.79
C ASP A 137 8.27 12.13 -7.41
N TRP A 138 7.59 11.37 -6.55
CA TRP A 138 8.12 10.97 -5.23
C TRP A 138 9.44 10.21 -5.32
N GLY A 139 9.67 9.49 -6.42
CA GLY A 139 10.91 8.76 -6.68
C GLY A 139 12.14 9.64 -6.87
N THR A 140 11.98 10.97 -6.99
CA THR A 140 13.10 11.92 -6.97
C THR A 140 13.77 12.01 -5.59
N ASN A 141 13.14 11.48 -4.55
CA ASN A 141 13.73 11.36 -3.22
C ASN A 141 14.60 10.12 -3.11
N GLN A 142 15.53 10.15 -2.18
CA GLN A 142 16.16 8.93 -1.67
C GLN A 142 15.14 8.17 -0.81
N ILE A 143 14.90 6.88 -1.10
CA ILE A 143 13.95 6.06 -0.35
C ILE A 143 14.71 4.92 0.32
N GLY A 144 14.79 4.96 1.65
CA GLY A 144 15.66 4.05 2.38
C GLY A 144 17.11 4.15 1.93
N SER A 145 17.67 3.05 1.45
CA SER A 145 19.03 2.99 0.87
C SER A 145 19.09 3.23 -0.64
N ASP A 146 17.93 3.31 -1.32
CA ASP A 146 17.89 3.44 -2.77
C ASP A 146 18.17 4.89 -3.20
N ALA A 147 18.99 5.03 -4.24
CA ALA A 147 19.34 6.35 -4.76
C ALA A 147 18.11 7.06 -5.34
N PRO A 148 18.10 8.41 -5.33
CA PRO A 148 17.09 9.20 -6.02
C PRO A 148 16.92 8.75 -7.49
N ASN A 149 15.67 8.76 -7.97
CA ASN A 149 15.25 8.33 -9.31
C ASN A 149 15.43 6.83 -9.59
N THR A 150 15.61 6.00 -8.56
CA THR A 150 15.51 4.53 -8.70
C THR A 150 14.06 4.10 -8.93
N TRP A 151 13.12 4.78 -8.32
CA TRP A 151 11.69 4.51 -8.34
C TRP A 151 10.92 5.64 -9.02
N ARG A 152 9.72 5.35 -9.50
CA ARG A 152 8.79 6.34 -10.04
C ARG A 152 7.33 5.94 -9.77
N VAL A 153 6.43 6.90 -9.91
CA VAL A 153 4.98 6.64 -9.91
C VAL A 153 4.54 6.18 -11.31
N LEU A 154 3.60 5.26 -11.37
CA LEU A 154 2.93 4.92 -12.64
C LEU A 154 2.10 6.10 -13.15
N THR A 155 2.06 6.29 -14.47
CA THR A 155 1.08 7.14 -15.12
C THR A 155 -0.32 6.51 -15.08
N SER A 156 -1.37 7.29 -15.29
CA SER A 156 -2.73 6.76 -15.39
C SER A 156 -2.88 5.75 -16.53
N SER A 157 -2.20 5.97 -17.65
CA SER A 157 -2.22 5.04 -18.78
C SER A 157 -1.52 3.73 -18.47
N GLU A 158 -0.45 3.75 -17.68
CA GLU A 158 0.25 2.54 -17.22
C GLU A 158 -0.59 1.76 -16.20
N TRP A 159 -1.26 2.44 -15.26
CA TRP A 159 -2.25 1.81 -14.39
C TRP A 159 -3.37 1.17 -15.20
N PHE A 160 -3.92 1.91 -16.20
CA PHE A 160 -4.99 1.40 -17.04
C PHE A 160 -4.55 0.19 -17.87
N TYR A 161 -3.34 0.21 -18.44
CA TYR A 161 -2.78 -0.93 -19.16
C TYR A 161 -2.63 -2.14 -18.24
N LEU A 162 -2.10 -1.96 -17.05
CA LEU A 162 -1.87 -2.99 -16.05
C LEU A 162 -3.15 -3.73 -15.66
N TYR A 163 -4.25 -2.99 -15.39
CA TYR A 163 -5.46 -3.64 -14.91
C TYR A 163 -6.43 -4.06 -16.01
N TYR A 164 -6.28 -3.55 -17.23
CA TYR A 164 -7.26 -3.77 -18.28
C TYR A 164 -6.69 -4.34 -19.58
N TYR A 165 -5.55 -3.83 -20.09
CA TYR A 165 -5.06 -4.17 -21.43
C TYR A 165 -3.99 -5.25 -21.47
N ARG A 166 -3.19 -5.45 -20.43
CA ARG A 166 -2.15 -6.48 -20.47
C ARG A 166 -2.77 -7.86 -20.67
N ALA A 167 -2.01 -8.78 -21.25
CA ALA A 167 -2.46 -10.15 -21.46
C ALA A 167 -2.97 -10.76 -20.14
N ASN A 168 -4.15 -11.38 -20.18
CA ASN A 168 -4.80 -12.02 -19.04
C ASN A 168 -5.08 -11.08 -17.84
N ALA A 169 -5.22 -9.77 -18.07
CA ALA A 169 -5.41 -8.79 -17.00
C ALA A 169 -6.51 -9.19 -16.01
N SER A 170 -7.65 -9.69 -16.49
CA SER A 170 -8.78 -10.14 -15.67
C SER A 170 -8.48 -11.35 -14.78
N GLU A 171 -7.47 -12.14 -15.13
CA GLU A 171 -7.05 -13.33 -14.36
C GLU A 171 -5.92 -13.02 -13.38
N LEU A 172 -5.24 -11.89 -13.61
CA LEU A 172 -4.04 -11.48 -12.87
C LEU A 172 -4.31 -10.44 -11.78
N MET A 173 -5.57 -10.23 -11.42
CA MET A 173 -5.97 -9.36 -10.30
C MET A 173 -7.17 -9.91 -9.56
N GLY A 174 -7.23 -9.65 -8.26
CA GLY A 174 -8.39 -10.02 -7.45
C GLY A 174 -8.38 -9.33 -6.09
N ILE A 175 -9.56 -8.98 -5.63
CA ILE A 175 -9.74 -8.47 -4.27
C ILE A 175 -9.45 -9.57 -3.24
N ALA A 176 -8.91 -9.19 -2.11
CA ALA A 176 -8.57 -10.13 -1.03
C ALA A 176 -8.47 -9.43 0.32
N GLN A 177 -8.52 -10.23 1.37
CA GLN A 177 -8.01 -9.83 2.68
C GLN A 177 -6.69 -10.55 2.95
N VAL A 178 -5.65 -9.81 3.33
CA VAL A 178 -4.35 -10.35 3.74
C VAL A 178 -4.08 -9.95 5.18
N ASN A 179 -3.93 -10.93 6.06
CA ASN A 179 -3.69 -10.68 7.49
C ASN A 179 -4.69 -9.69 8.13
N GLY A 180 -5.97 -9.79 7.76
CA GLY A 180 -7.02 -8.88 8.26
C GLY A 180 -7.08 -7.53 7.56
N VAL A 181 -6.21 -7.25 6.60
CA VAL A 181 -6.20 -6.02 5.79
C VAL A 181 -6.85 -6.29 4.44
N ASN A 182 -7.87 -5.52 4.11
CA ASN A 182 -8.55 -5.57 2.83
C ASN A 182 -7.72 -4.88 1.73
N GLY A 183 -7.79 -5.38 0.50
CA GLY A 183 -7.02 -4.81 -0.59
C GLY A 183 -7.17 -5.55 -1.91
N LEU A 184 -6.32 -5.19 -2.86
CA LEU A 184 -6.25 -5.77 -4.19
C LEU A 184 -4.90 -6.47 -4.37
N ILE A 185 -4.94 -7.73 -4.80
CA ILE A 185 -3.77 -8.48 -5.24
C ILE A 185 -3.60 -8.26 -6.73
N ILE A 186 -2.36 -7.95 -7.17
CA ILE A 186 -1.93 -7.89 -8.55
C ILE A 186 -0.83 -8.94 -8.74
N LEU A 187 -1.00 -9.80 -9.72
CA LEU A 187 -0.08 -10.89 -10.05
C LEU A 187 0.83 -10.50 -11.22
N PRO A 188 2.09 -10.98 -11.27
CA PRO A 188 2.99 -10.71 -12.40
C PRO A 188 2.50 -11.40 -13.68
N ASP A 189 3.08 -11.00 -14.82
CA ASP A 189 2.68 -11.50 -16.14
C ASP A 189 2.91 -13.01 -16.32
N ASP A 190 3.96 -13.53 -15.70
CA ASP A 190 4.37 -14.94 -15.74
C ASP A 190 3.90 -15.72 -14.51
N TRP A 191 2.79 -15.30 -13.92
CA TRP A 191 2.26 -15.87 -12.70
C TRP A 191 2.06 -17.37 -12.77
N THR A 192 2.55 -18.03 -11.73
CA THR A 192 2.24 -19.44 -11.45
C THR A 192 1.81 -19.55 -9.99
N CYS A 193 0.60 -20.04 -9.76
CA CYS A 193 0.06 -20.16 -8.42
C CYS A 193 0.90 -21.14 -7.60
N PRO A 194 1.41 -20.76 -6.41
CA PRO A 194 2.13 -21.65 -5.52
C PRO A 194 1.29 -22.85 -5.12
N ALA A 195 1.95 -24.00 -4.88
CA ALA A 195 1.30 -25.17 -4.32
C ALA A 195 0.64 -24.83 -2.97
N ASP A 196 -0.48 -25.47 -2.68
CA ASP A 196 -1.26 -25.33 -1.44
C ASP A 196 -1.87 -23.92 -1.20
N VAL A 197 -1.90 -23.08 -2.22
CA VAL A 197 -2.64 -21.80 -2.20
C VAL A 197 -3.58 -21.78 -3.39
N THR A 198 -4.76 -21.22 -3.21
CA THR A 198 -5.71 -20.97 -4.29
C THR A 198 -5.92 -19.46 -4.39
N PHE A 199 -5.75 -18.91 -5.59
CA PHE A 199 -6.06 -17.53 -5.89
C PHE A 199 -7.31 -17.46 -6.78
N LYS A 200 -8.22 -16.57 -6.43
CA LYS A 200 -9.43 -16.25 -7.19
C LYS A 200 -9.31 -14.85 -7.76
N SER A 201 -9.31 -14.74 -9.08
CA SER A 201 -9.27 -13.44 -9.78
C SER A 201 -10.63 -12.74 -9.74
N GLY A 202 -10.60 -11.40 -9.93
CA GLY A 202 -11.79 -10.58 -10.09
C GLY A 202 -12.30 -9.95 -8.79
N TYR A 203 -13.56 -9.58 -8.81
CA TYR A 203 -14.22 -8.76 -7.81
C TYR A 203 -15.48 -9.45 -7.31
N ASN A 204 -16.00 -9.01 -6.17
CA ASN A 204 -17.29 -9.43 -5.69
C ASN A 204 -18.40 -8.81 -6.55
N SER A 205 -19.26 -9.61 -7.14
CA SER A 205 -20.38 -9.13 -7.99
C SER A 205 -21.54 -8.50 -7.18
N ASP A 206 -21.51 -8.60 -5.86
CA ASP A 206 -22.55 -8.07 -5.01
C ASP A 206 -22.18 -6.67 -4.51
N GLU A 207 -22.67 -5.65 -5.21
CA GLU A 207 -22.47 -4.23 -4.90
C GLU A 207 -23.07 -3.81 -3.53
N SER A 208 -23.91 -4.64 -2.92
CA SER A 208 -24.59 -4.31 -1.67
C SER A 208 -23.72 -4.45 -0.41
N GLY A 209 -22.50 -4.98 -0.54
CA GLY A 209 -21.62 -5.29 0.60
C GLY A 209 -20.24 -4.68 0.49
N ILE A 210 -20.07 -3.54 1.11
CA ILE A 210 -18.80 -2.80 1.18
C ILE A 210 -17.70 -3.59 1.91
N GLU A 211 -18.06 -4.60 2.71
CA GLU A 211 -17.15 -5.36 3.59
C GLU A 211 -16.75 -6.75 3.08
N LYS A 212 -16.93 -7.04 1.80
CA LYS A 212 -16.85 -8.43 1.30
C LYS A 212 -15.50 -8.85 0.71
N TYR A 213 -14.40 -8.23 1.08
CA TYR A 213 -13.06 -8.69 0.69
C TYR A 213 -12.76 -10.08 1.26
N ALA A 214 -12.97 -10.26 2.58
CA ALA A 214 -12.72 -11.53 3.25
C ALA A 214 -13.64 -12.65 2.76
N ASP A 215 -14.91 -12.34 2.46
CA ASP A 215 -15.88 -13.29 1.91
C ASP A 215 -15.51 -13.74 0.50
N TYR A 216 -14.81 -12.90 -0.26
CA TYR A 216 -14.31 -13.23 -1.58
C TYR A 216 -13.12 -14.18 -1.51
N GLN A 217 -12.06 -13.77 -0.81
CA GLN A 217 -10.91 -14.61 -0.42
C GLN A 217 -10.11 -13.94 0.70
N SER A 218 -9.52 -14.78 1.56
CA SER A 218 -8.68 -14.33 2.66
C SER A 218 -7.43 -15.18 2.75
N PHE A 219 -6.29 -14.54 3.03
CA PHE A 219 -4.99 -15.19 3.14
C PHE A 219 -4.38 -14.96 4.51
N THR A 220 -3.95 -16.04 5.15
CA THR A 220 -3.07 -15.98 6.32
C THR A 220 -1.70 -15.46 5.93
N LEU A 221 -0.87 -15.07 6.91
CA LEU A 221 0.51 -14.66 6.64
C LEU A 221 1.33 -15.75 5.94
N GLU A 222 1.12 -17.02 6.28
CA GLU A 222 1.82 -18.12 5.64
C GLU A 222 1.43 -18.26 4.16
N GLN A 223 0.13 -18.16 3.85
CA GLN A 223 -0.36 -18.21 2.47
C GLN A 223 0.13 -17.00 1.69
N TRP A 224 0.03 -15.80 2.29
CA TRP A 224 0.49 -14.56 1.66
C TRP A 224 1.98 -14.62 1.34
N SER A 225 2.82 -15.10 2.25
CA SER A 225 4.26 -15.19 2.01
C SER A 225 4.60 -16.06 0.80
N LYS A 226 3.80 -17.09 0.50
CA LYS A 226 3.96 -17.91 -0.71
C LYS A 226 3.59 -17.13 -1.98
N LEU A 227 2.49 -16.37 -1.93
CA LEU A 227 2.05 -15.52 -3.05
C LEU A 227 3.09 -14.40 -3.31
N GLU A 228 3.53 -13.73 -2.26
CA GLU A 228 4.54 -12.67 -2.31
C GLU A 228 5.88 -13.18 -2.84
N ALA A 229 6.35 -14.34 -2.38
CA ALA A 229 7.56 -14.99 -2.88
C ALA A 229 7.47 -15.36 -4.37
N ALA A 230 6.26 -15.58 -4.89
CA ALA A 230 5.98 -15.79 -6.31
C ALA A 230 5.78 -14.48 -7.09
N GLY A 231 6.01 -13.32 -6.47
CA GLY A 231 5.96 -12.01 -7.10
C GLY A 231 4.63 -11.27 -7.01
N ALA A 232 3.65 -11.77 -6.25
CA ALA A 232 2.39 -11.07 -6.07
C ALA A 232 2.58 -9.74 -5.33
N VAL A 233 1.82 -8.74 -5.74
CA VAL A 233 1.74 -7.41 -5.13
C VAL A 233 0.41 -7.23 -4.44
N PHE A 234 0.41 -6.70 -3.23
CA PHE A 234 -0.79 -6.34 -2.49
C PHE A 234 -0.89 -4.82 -2.33
N LEU A 235 -2.02 -4.27 -2.72
CA LEU A 235 -2.39 -2.87 -2.53
C LEU A 235 -3.45 -2.79 -1.43
N PRO A 236 -3.12 -2.35 -0.21
CA PRO A 236 -4.11 -2.21 0.86
C PRO A 236 -5.18 -1.16 0.54
N ALA A 237 -6.41 -1.42 1.01
CA ALA A 237 -7.51 -0.47 0.98
C ALA A 237 -7.34 0.56 2.12
N GLY A 238 -6.38 1.46 1.95
CA GLY A 238 -5.98 2.46 2.95
C GLY A 238 -6.95 3.63 3.08
N GLY A 239 -8.01 3.68 2.26
CA GLY A 239 -8.88 4.84 2.17
C GLY A 239 -8.17 6.06 1.60
N TYR A 240 -8.63 7.22 2.00
CA TYR A 240 -7.96 8.50 1.67
C TYR A 240 -8.11 9.53 2.80
N ARG A 241 -7.25 10.53 2.79
CA ARG A 241 -7.30 11.65 3.73
C ARG A 241 -7.97 12.85 3.07
N ASP A 242 -8.99 13.39 3.72
CA ASP A 242 -9.58 14.71 3.42
C ASP A 242 -9.17 15.68 4.53
N ALA A 243 -8.15 16.45 4.26
CA ALA A 243 -7.47 17.32 5.25
C ALA A 243 -7.10 16.56 6.53
N SER A 244 -7.80 16.79 7.63
CA SER A 244 -7.55 16.14 8.93
C SER A 244 -8.36 14.86 9.15
N HIS A 245 -9.13 14.39 8.17
CA HIS A 245 -9.95 13.19 8.28
C HIS A 245 -9.36 12.08 7.40
N VAL A 246 -9.31 10.86 7.92
CA VAL A 246 -9.02 9.66 7.13
C VAL A 246 -10.29 8.84 7.05
N ILE A 247 -10.77 8.58 5.84
CA ILE A 247 -12.07 7.94 5.57
C ILE A 247 -11.91 6.74 4.64
N PHE A 248 -12.89 5.84 4.65
CA PHE A 248 -12.96 4.62 3.83
C PHE A 248 -11.80 3.64 4.02
N VAL A 249 -11.11 3.69 5.16
CA VAL A 249 -10.09 2.69 5.53
C VAL A 249 -10.73 1.29 5.55
N GLN A 250 -10.04 0.30 4.97
CA GLN A 250 -10.54 -1.06 4.75
C GLN A 250 -11.66 -1.19 3.70
N LEU A 251 -12.08 -0.10 3.06
CA LEU A 251 -13.16 -0.11 2.07
C LEU A 251 -12.65 0.23 0.68
N GLU A 252 -11.80 1.24 0.56
CA GLU A 252 -11.31 1.77 -0.70
C GLU A 252 -9.79 1.79 -0.75
N GLY A 253 -9.22 1.44 -1.89
CA GLY A 253 -7.83 1.71 -2.22
C GLY A 253 -7.73 2.84 -3.24
N CYS A 254 -7.05 3.92 -2.86
CA CYS A 254 -6.85 5.09 -3.68
C CYS A 254 -5.35 5.35 -3.85
N TYR A 255 -4.86 5.31 -5.08
CA TYR A 255 -3.44 5.40 -5.39
C TYR A 255 -3.17 6.49 -6.41
N TRP A 256 -2.25 7.40 -6.13
CA TRP A 256 -1.85 8.41 -7.08
C TRP A 256 -1.24 7.81 -8.36
N SER A 257 -1.51 8.46 -9.48
CA SER A 257 -0.67 8.39 -10.67
C SER A 257 0.11 9.69 -10.84
N SER A 258 1.14 9.70 -11.68
CA SER A 258 1.85 10.94 -12.04
C SER A 258 1.10 11.80 -13.06
N THR A 259 -0.10 11.39 -13.50
CA THR A 259 -0.85 12.07 -14.56
C THR A 259 -1.72 13.18 -13.98
N GLU A 260 -1.47 14.39 -14.45
CA GLU A 260 -2.26 15.58 -14.14
C GLU A 260 -3.58 15.57 -14.94
N GLU A 261 -4.63 16.16 -14.38
CA GLU A 261 -5.91 16.35 -15.07
C GLU A 261 -6.26 17.84 -15.19
N SER A 262 -6.17 18.57 -14.07
CA SER A 262 -6.42 20.00 -14.00
C SER A 262 -5.59 20.65 -12.91
N MET A 263 -5.76 21.95 -12.70
CA MET A 263 -5.10 22.66 -11.59
C MET A 263 -5.49 22.14 -10.20
N SER A 264 -6.68 21.55 -10.05
CA SER A 264 -7.23 21.10 -8.77
C SER A 264 -7.38 19.57 -8.67
N SER A 265 -7.17 18.84 -9.77
CA SER A 265 -7.38 17.39 -9.83
C SER A 265 -6.28 16.66 -10.60
N SER A 266 -6.07 15.40 -10.26
CA SER A 266 -5.12 14.50 -10.91
C SER A 266 -5.68 13.10 -10.98
N ARG A 267 -5.11 12.26 -11.87
CA ARG A 267 -5.57 10.91 -12.11
C ARG A 267 -5.10 9.96 -11.03
N THR A 268 -5.95 8.99 -10.69
CA THR A 268 -5.72 7.98 -9.66
C THR A 268 -6.11 6.60 -10.16
N PHE A 269 -5.50 5.58 -9.59
CA PHE A 269 -6.01 4.22 -9.61
C PHE A 269 -6.83 4.00 -8.34
N TYR A 270 -8.03 3.46 -8.52
CA TYR A 270 -9.02 3.27 -7.47
C TYR A 270 -9.54 1.84 -7.51
N PHE A 271 -9.83 1.26 -6.36
CA PHE A 271 -10.56 0.00 -6.27
C PHE A 271 -11.41 -0.08 -5.00
N VAL A 272 -12.46 -0.85 -5.10
CA VAL A 272 -13.34 -1.31 -4.02
C VAL A 272 -13.57 -2.81 -4.15
N SER A 273 -14.40 -3.39 -3.29
CA SER A 273 -14.64 -4.84 -3.30
C SER A 273 -15.29 -5.36 -4.60
N PHE A 274 -15.89 -4.51 -5.42
CA PHE A 274 -16.66 -4.90 -6.61
C PHE A 274 -16.12 -4.31 -7.93
N GLU A 275 -15.16 -3.40 -7.91
CA GLU A 275 -14.57 -2.82 -9.12
C GLU A 275 -13.17 -2.24 -8.91
N ALA A 276 -12.46 -1.99 -10.02
CA ALA A 276 -11.32 -1.10 -10.08
C ALA A 276 -11.41 -0.19 -11.30
N ALA A 277 -10.90 1.04 -11.18
CA ALA A 277 -10.96 2.05 -12.23
C ALA A 277 -9.79 3.05 -12.13
N CYS A 278 -9.51 3.75 -13.23
CA CYS A 278 -8.74 5.00 -13.20
C CYS A 278 -9.71 6.17 -13.11
N LEU A 279 -9.67 6.88 -12.01
CA LEU A 279 -10.56 7.99 -11.71
C LEU A 279 -9.79 9.33 -11.62
N THR A 280 -10.50 10.38 -11.29
CA THR A 280 -9.94 11.71 -10.98
C THR A 280 -10.19 12.01 -9.50
N SER A 281 -9.14 12.42 -8.79
CA SER A 281 -9.23 12.85 -7.40
C SER A 281 -8.72 14.28 -7.23
N MET A 282 -9.21 14.95 -6.19
CA MET A 282 -8.76 16.29 -5.85
C MET A 282 -7.31 16.25 -5.35
N ARG A 283 -6.46 17.17 -5.82
CA ARG A 283 -5.03 17.22 -5.51
C ARG A 283 -4.72 17.41 -4.03
N ASN A 284 -5.62 18.03 -3.27
CA ASN A 284 -5.50 18.22 -1.82
C ASN A 284 -5.93 16.98 -1.00
N GLY A 285 -6.53 15.98 -1.62
CA GLY A 285 -6.78 14.69 -0.98
C GLY A 285 -5.49 13.92 -0.73
N GLY A 286 -5.40 13.24 0.41
CA GLY A 286 -4.25 12.38 0.70
C GLY A 286 -4.52 10.95 0.26
N LEU A 287 -3.75 10.44 -0.72
CA LEU A 287 -3.88 9.09 -1.26
C LEU A 287 -2.59 8.30 -1.09
N SER A 288 -2.70 6.99 -1.17
CA SER A 288 -1.53 6.10 -1.15
C SER A 288 -0.64 6.30 -2.38
N VAL A 289 0.65 5.98 -2.21
CA VAL A 289 1.64 5.98 -3.28
C VAL A 289 2.32 4.62 -3.34
N ARG A 290 2.25 3.95 -4.48
CA ARG A 290 2.95 2.72 -4.78
C ARG A 290 3.90 2.97 -5.94
N LEU A 291 5.19 2.85 -5.67
CA LEU A 291 6.21 3.12 -6.67
C LEU A 291 6.58 1.87 -7.45
N VAL A 292 7.16 2.09 -8.62
CA VAL A 292 7.68 1.05 -9.50
C VAL A 292 9.08 1.40 -9.98
N LYS A 293 9.79 0.37 -10.42
CA LYS A 293 11.09 0.47 -11.09
C LYS A 293 11.00 -0.17 -12.46
N ASP A 294 11.50 0.50 -13.48
CA ASP A 294 11.55 -0.03 -14.84
C ASP A 294 12.50 -1.24 -14.93
N LEU A 295 12.13 -2.24 -15.74
CA LEU A 295 12.90 -3.46 -16.00
C LEU A 295 13.60 -3.42 -17.35
#